data_363ee5f6c4c6cc0fb2f2cc54e09277cc
#
_entry.id   363ee5f6c4c6cc0fb2f2cc54e09277cc
#
_cell.length_a   1.000
_cell.length_b   1.000
_cell.length_c   1.000
_cell.angle_alpha   90.00
_cell.angle_beta   90.00
_cell.angle_gamma   90.00
#
_symmetry.space_group_name_H-M   'P 1'
#
loop_
_entity.id
_entity.type
_entity.pdbx_description
1 polymer ?
#
loop_
_entity_poly.entity_id
_entity_poly.type
_entity_poly.pdbx_seq_one_letter_code
_entity_poly.pdbx_strand_id
1 'polypeptide(L)'
;MIRTLQPGQRREVWIASVTGERELVYAADDVLLEAPNWTLDGTALVLNGDGKLWTFDVESRKVAQVPLTGIPDLNNDHVLAPDGTGIFLSGNDGHIYRAELDGGAARMITVDDGSFHFLHGVSPDGRELAYVGIEAGDFTQPGRLMTVPVSGGATTPLNVDGHCDGPEYSPDGEWLYFNTEAFTDQPGHAQLARIPAPDGNSSGGAPEQLMESETVDWFPHLSPDGQLASYIRFPGGTVGHPADLPVDVVLVPAGDWTTPLQTRHLFGGQGTLNVNSWSPDSTRFAYVAYPLATTDTTKD
;
A
#
# COMPACT_ATOMS: atom_id res chain seq x y z
N MET A 1 -16.54 3.29 -3.92
CA MET A 1 -16.82 3.10 -5.38
C MET A 1 -15.59 2.46 -5.97
N ILE A 2 -15.72 1.37 -6.72
CA ILE A 2 -14.58 0.69 -7.36
C ILE A 2 -14.01 1.64 -8.42
N ARG A 3 -12.70 1.88 -8.37
CA ARG A 3 -11.99 2.63 -9.39
C ARG A 3 -11.88 1.78 -10.66
N THR A 4 -12.00 2.39 -11.81
CA THR A 4 -11.81 1.78 -13.13
C THR A 4 -10.91 2.66 -13.99
N LEU A 5 -10.30 2.08 -15.02
CA LEU A 5 -9.51 2.86 -15.98
C LEU A 5 -10.38 3.89 -16.71
N GLN A 6 -9.84 5.08 -16.91
CA GLN A 6 -10.49 6.11 -17.72
C GLN A 6 -10.40 5.78 -19.22
N PRO A 7 -11.29 6.32 -20.06
CA PRO A 7 -11.19 6.16 -21.52
C PRO A 7 -9.81 6.59 -22.04
N GLY A 8 -9.12 5.70 -22.74
CA GLY A 8 -7.78 5.93 -23.25
C GLY A 8 -6.65 5.80 -22.23
N GLN A 9 -6.96 5.45 -21.01
CA GLN A 9 -5.97 5.11 -19.99
C GLN A 9 -5.60 3.62 -20.09
N ARG A 10 -4.34 3.31 -19.80
CA ARG A 10 -3.87 1.93 -19.61
C ARG A 10 -3.11 1.80 -18.29
N ARG A 11 -3.09 0.60 -17.76
CA ARG A 11 -2.18 0.25 -16.67
C ARG A 11 -0.86 -0.26 -17.23
N GLU A 12 0.21 0.07 -16.54
CA GLU A 12 1.55 -0.41 -16.83
C GLU A 12 2.18 -0.93 -15.54
N VAL A 13 2.39 -2.25 -15.43
CA VAL A 13 3.11 -2.86 -14.30
C VAL A 13 4.59 -2.84 -14.61
N TRP A 14 5.34 -2.18 -13.74
CA TRP A 14 6.78 -2.00 -13.85
C TRP A 14 7.49 -2.74 -12.72
N ILE A 15 8.64 -3.33 -13.02
CA ILE A 15 9.60 -3.81 -12.02
C ILE A 15 10.86 -2.98 -12.17
N ALA A 16 11.31 -2.39 -11.05
CA ALA A 16 12.51 -1.59 -10.98
C ALA A 16 13.56 -2.26 -10.11
N SER A 17 14.83 -2.17 -10.51
CA SER A 17 15.99 -2.60 -9.74
C SER A 17 16.48 -1.48 -8.83
N VAL A 18 17.06 -1.85 -7.69
CA VAL A 18 17.77 -0.90 -6.80
C VAL A 18 19.00 -0.28 -7.46
N THR A 19 19.50 -0.85 -8.56
CA THR A 19 20.61 -0.31 -9.37
C THR A 19 20.18 0.68 -10.45
N GLY A 20 18.86 0.93 -10.61
CA GLY A 20 18.33 1.98 -11.50
C GLY A 20 17.65 1.47 -12.77
N GLU A 21 17.80 0.21 -13.12
CA GLU A 21 17.12 -0.41 -14.27
C GLU A 21 15.63 -0.57 -14.00
N ARG A 22 14.82 -0.57 -15.04
CA ARG A 22 13.38 -0.86 -14.94
C ARG A 22 12.88 -1.60 -16.18
N GLU A 23 11.89 -2.43 -15.99
CA GLU A 23 11.25 -3.19 -17.05
C GLU A 23 9.74 -3.03 -16.99
N LEU A 24 9.11 -2.74 -18.13
CA LEU A 24 7.67 -2.84 -18.30
C LEU A 24 7.32 -4.31 -18.48
N VAL A 25 6.77 -4.95 -17.44
CA VAL A 25 6.49 -6.38 -17.45
C VAL A 25 5.08 -6.72 -17.94
N TYR A 26 4.14 -5.78 -17.82
CA TYR A 26 2.77 -5.96 -18.30
C TYR A 26 2.11 -4.62 -18.62
N ALA A 27 1.32 -4.56 -19.70
CA ALA A 27 0.50 -3.40 -20.03
C ALA A 27 -0.80 -3.85 -20.68
N ALA A 28 -1.92 -3.27 -20.26
CA ALA A 28 -3.23 -3.52 -20.84
C ALA A 28 -4.22 -2.40 -20.47
N ASP A 29 -5.43 -2.44 -21.04
CA ASP A 29 -6.48 -1.43 -20.90
C ASP A 29 -7.86 -2.01 -20.55
N ASP A 30 -7.91 -3.30 -20.17
CA ASP A 30 -9.14 -4.03 -19.86
C ASP A 30 -9.51 -3.99 -18.37
N VAL A 31 -8.63 -4.42 -17.46
CA VAL A 31 -8.83 -4.45 -16.01
C VAL A 31 -7.89 -3.48 -15.34
N LEU A 32 -8.36 -2.66 -14.40
CA LEU A 32 -7.49 -1.85 -13.56
C LEU A 32 -6.75 -2.77 -12.59
N LEU A 33 -5.42 -2.90 -12.73
CA LEU A 33 -4.58 -3.55 -11.72
C LEU A 33 -3.88 -2.50 -10.88
N GLU A 34 -3.84 -2.71 -9.57
CA GLU A 34 -3.35 -1.76 -8.55
C GLU A 34 -2.52 -2.48 -7.49
N ALA A 35 -1.68 -1.69 -6.77
CA ALA A 35 -1.04 -2.12 -5.53
C ALA A 35 -0.29 -3.46 -5.67
N PRO A 36 0.81 -3.52 -6.44
CA PRO A 36 1.57 -4.74 -6.63
C PRO A 36 2.30 -5.15 -5.35
N ASN A 37 2.15 -6.40 -4.92
CA ASN A 37 2.84 -6.99 -3.76
C ASN A 37 3.53 -8.29 -4.20
N TRP A 38 4.83 -8.42 -3.95
CA TRP A 38 5.57 -9.64 -4.31
C TRP A 38 5.21 -10.81 -3.41
N THR A 39 4.97 -11.98 -3.99
CA THR A 39 4.91 -13.23 -3.23
C THR A 39 6.24 -13.54 -2.55
N LEU A 40 6.22 -14.20 -1.38
CA LEU A 40 7.43 -14.46 -0.59
C LEU A 40 8.42 -15.40 -1.29
N ASP A 41 7.97 -16.17 -2.28
CA ASP A 41 8.85 -16.99 -3.13
C ASP A 41 9.43 -16.23 -4.32
N GLY A 42 9.01 -14.97 -4.52
CA GLY A 42 9.50 -14.10 -5.58
C GLY A 42 9.04 -14.47 -6.99
N THR A 43 8.05 -15.35 -7.14
CA THR A 43 7.60 -15.84 -8.45
C THR A 43 6.48 -15.02 -9.06
N ALA A 44 5.69 -14.30 -8.23
CA ALA A 44 4.53 -13.56 -8.70
C ALA A 44 4.35 -12.21 -7.99
N LEU A 45 3.56 -11.35 -8.60
CA LEU A 45 2.94 -10.18 -7.96
C LEU A 45 1.48 -10.49 -7.68
N VAL A 46 1.02 -10.11 -6.50
CA VAL A 46 -0.40 -10.05 -6.16
C VAL A 46 -0.88 -8.63 -6.37
N LEU A 47 -2.04 -8.43 -6.97
CA LEU A 47 -2.60 -7.13 -7.30
C LEU A 47 -4.10 -7.11 -7.02
N ASN A 48 -4.64 -5.95 -6.72
CA ASN A 48 -6.08 -5.71 -6.78
C ASN A 48 -6.51 -5.23 -8.17
N GLY A 49 -7.74 -5.48 -8.53
CA GLY A 49 -8.29 -4.97 -9.79
C GLY A 49 -9.77 -5.26 -9.93
N ASP A 50 -10.55 -4.22 -10.24
CA ASP A 50 -12.01 -4.29 -10.43
C ASP A 50 -12.73 -5.00 -9.26
N GLY A 51 -12.28 -4.73 -8.02
CA GLY A 51 -12.83 -5.34 -6.80
C GLY A 51 -12.42 -6.81 -6.58
N LYS A 52 -11.46 -7.32 -7.31
CA LYS A 52 -10.97 -8.71 -7.24
C LYS A 52 -9.48 -8.77 -6.94
N LEU A 53 -9.03 -9.95 -6.51
CA LEU A 53 -7.62 -10.27 -6.35
C LEU A 53 -7.09 -10.96 -7.61
N TRP A 54 -5.88 -10.57 -8.01
CA TRP A 54 -5.20 -11.07 -9.19
C TRP A 54 -3.77 -11.47 -8.86
N THR A 55 -3.23 -12.41 -9.62
CA THR A 55 -1.81 -12.73 -9.62
C THR A 55 -1.21 -12.45 -11.00
N PHE A 56 0.02 -11.97 -11.01
CA PHE A 56 0.84 -11.82 -12.20
C PHE A 56 2.10 -12.66 -12.02
N ASP A 57 2.22 -13.75 -12.78
CA ASP A 57 3.41 -14.59 -12.81
C ASP A 57 4.55 -13.88 -13.56
N VAL A 58 5.68 -13.68 -12.87
CA VAL A 58 6.77 -12.81 -13.37
C VAL A 58 7.51 -13.46 -14.55
N GLU A 59 7.66 -14.78 -14.56
CA GLU A 59 8.36 -15.50 -15.64
C GLU A 59 7.50 -15.61 -16.89
N SER A 60 6.27 -16.13 -16.75
CA SER A 60 5.37 -16.37 -17.89
C SER A 60 4.61 -15.11 -18.32
N ARG A 61 4.60 -14.04 -17.51
CA ARG A 61 3.88 -12.77 -17.71
C ARG A 61 2.36 -12.93 -17.85
N LYS A 62 1.82 -13.94 -17.18
CA LYS A 62 0.39 -14.23 -17.18
C LYS A 62 -0.31 -13.62 -15.98
N VAL A 63 -1.46 -13.02 -16.24
CA VAL A 63 -2.39 -12.54 -15.21
C VAL A 63 -3.48 -13.59 -15.01
N ALA A 64 -3.83 -13.86 -13.77
CA ALA A 64 -4.93 -14.74 -13.40
C ALA A 64 -5.70 -14.18 -12.20
N GLN A 65 -7.02 -14.29 -12.23
CA GLN A 65 -7.84 -13.93 -11.07
C GLN A 65 -7.77 -15.02 -10.02
N VAL A 66 -7.60 -14.64 -8.75
CA VAL A 66 -7.68 -15.56 -7.60
C VAL A 66 -9.16 -15.81 -7.29
N PRO A 67 -9.64 -17.07 -7.29
CA PRO A 67 -11.06 -17.40 -7.14
C PRO A 67 -11.50 -17.36 -5.67
N LEU A 68 -11.66 -16.16 -5.10
CA LEU A 68 -12.13 -15.95 -3.72
C LEU A 68 -13.65 -16.04 -3.63
N THR A 69 -14.16 -16.57 -2.50
CA THR A 69 -15.57 -16.60 -2.15
C THR A 69 -15.81 -16.11 -0.72
N GLY A 70 -17.03 -15.70 -0.39
CA GLY A 70 -17.36 -15.23 0.97
C GLY A 70 -16.72 -13.88 1.32
N ILE A 71 -16.32 -13.09 0.33
CA ILE A 71 -15.75 -11.76 0.47
C ILE A 71 -16.45 -10.79 -0.51
N PRO A 72 -16.72 -9.54 -0.12
CA PRO A 72 -17.24 -8.52 -1.03
C PRO A 72 -16.20 -8.12 -2.09
N ASP A 73 -16.54 -7.12 -2.90
CA ASP A 73 -15.53 -6.47 -3.72
C ASP A 73 -14.45 -5.84 -2.84
N LEU A 74 -13.20 -5.96 -3.28
CA LEU A 74 -12.02 -5.48 -2.57
C LEU A 74 -11.72 -4.01 -2.91
N ASN A 75 -11.10 -3.31 -1.97
CA ASN A 75 -10.31 -2.13 -2.28
C ASN A 75 -8.88 -2.55 -2.70
N ASN A 76 -7.91 -1.63 -2.74
CA ASN A 76 -6.54 -1.93 -3.13
C ASN A 76 -5.56 -2.16 -1.96
N ASP A 77 -6.08 -2.32 -0.74
CA ASP A 77 -5.24 -2.57 0.43
C ASP A 77 -5.22 -4.06 0.74
N HIS A 78 -4.05 -4.64 0.68
CA HIS A 78 -3.83 -6.04 1.02
C HIS A 78 -2.40 -6.26 1.53
N VAL A 79 -2.21 -7.28 2.35
CA VAL A 79 -0.90 -7.63 2.90
C VAL A 79 -0.74 -9.15 2.91
N LEU A 80 0.39 -9.65 2.40
CA LEU A 80 0.71 -11.07 2.48
C LEU A 80 0.93 -11.51 3.91
N ALA A 81 0.40 -12.67 4.27
CA ALA A 81 0.70 -13.27 5.55
C ALA A 81 2.16 -13.78 5.58
N PRO A 82 2.88 -13.61 6.71
CA PRO A 82 4.28 -14.07 6.80
C PRO A 82 4.46 -15.60 6.63
N ASP A 83 3.39 -16.37 6.68
CA ASP A 83 3.41 -17.81 6.40
C ASP A 83 3.57 -18.15 4.91
N GLY A 84 3.46 -17.15 4.03
CA GLY A 84 3.62 -17.28 2.58
C GLY A 84 2.46 -17.93 1.84
N THR A 85 1.40 -18.35 2.54
CA THR A 85 0.23 -19.00 1.92
C THR A 85 -1.01 -18.15 1.96
N GLY A 86 -1.16 -17.31 2.98
CA GLY A 86 -2.30 -16.46 3.19
C GLY A 86 -2.09 -15.02 2.76
N ILE A 87 -3.21 -14.31 2.66
CA ILE A 87 -3.27 -12.88 2.40
C ILE A 87 -4.38 -12.25 3.25
N PHE A 88 -4.13 -11.05 3.75
CA PHE A 88 -5.13 -10.21 4.38
C PHE A 88 -5.60 -9.15 3.38
N LEU A 89 -6.90 -8.84 3.38
CA LEU A 89 -7.58 -8.08 2.35
C LEU A 89 -8.57 -7.11 2.98
N SER A 90 -8.65 -5.88 2.50
CA SER A 90 -9.73 -4.96 2.85
C SER A 90 -10.88 -5.09 1.87
N GLY A 91 -12.08 -5.37 2.41
CA GLY A 91 -13.33 -5.38 1.65
C GLY A 91 -13.95 -3.98 1.58
N ASN A 92 -14.69 -3.69 0.49
CA ASN A 92 -15.43 -2.44 0.34
C ASN A 92 -16.63 -2.30 1.32
N ASP A 93 -16.90 -3.33 2.10
CA ASP A 93 -17.83 -3.29 3.24
C ASP A 93 -17.19 -2.74 4.53
N GLY A 94 -15.88 -2.40 4.48
CA GLY A 94 -15.14 -1.84 5.61
C GLY A 94 -14.52 -2.87 6.54
N HIS A 95 -14.51 -4.15 6.17
CA HIS A 95 -13.93 -5.21 6.99
C HIS A 95 -12.62 -5.76 6.42
N ILE A 96 -11.77 -6.29 7.32
CA ILE A 96 -10.57 -7.02 6.95
C ILE A 96 -10.87 -8.51 6.92
N TYR A 97 -10.37 -9.17 5.90
CA TYR A 97 -10.53 -10.62 5.66
C TYR A 97 -9.17 -11.30 5.56
N ARG A 98 -9.13 -12.59 5.87
CA ARG A 98 -8.03 -13.48 5.50
C ARG A 98 -8.49 -14.47 4.45
N ALA A 99 -7.69 -14.72 3.44
CA ALA A 99 -7.88 -15.73 2.41
C ALA A 99 -6.57 -16.47 2.12
N GLU A 100 -6.65 -17.56 1.36
CA GLU A 100 -5.47 -18.24 0.82
C GLU A 100 -5.15 -17.68 -0.59
N LEU A 101 -3.87 -17.67 -0.95
CA LEU A 101 -3.42 -17.12 -2.25
C LEU A 101 -3.85 -17.97 -3.46
N ASP A 102 -4.16 -19.24 -3.26
CA ASP A 102 -4.68 -20.13 -4.28
C ASP A 102 -6.22 -20.06 -4.43
N GLY A 103 -6.89 -19.26 -3.58
CA GLY A 103 -8.33 -19.02 -3.61
C GLY A 103 -9.11 -19.72 -2.51
N GLY A 104 -10.42 -19.79 -2.70
CA GLY A 104 -11.36 -20.41 -1.73
C GLY A 104 -12.11 -19.40 -0.87
N ALA A 105 -12.60 -19.85 0.28
CA ALA A 105 -13.43 -19.04 1.17
C ALA A 105 -12.58 -18.10 2.03
N ALA A 106 -12.88 -16.82 1.98
CA ALA A 106 -12.30 -15.82 2.88
C ALA A 106 -13.01 -15.83 4.25
N ARG A 107 -12.27 -15.50 5.30
CA ARG A 107 -12.75 -15.37 6.69
C ARG A 107 -12.58 -13.93 7.16
N MET A 108 -13.66 -13.32 7.60
CA MET A 108 -13.63 -11.99 8.21
C MET A 108 -12.83 -12.00 9.53
N ILE A 109 -12.00 -10.99 9.73
CA ILE A 109 -11.16 -10.80 10.92
C ILE A 109 -11.77 -9.75 11.85
N THR A 110 -12.15 -8.59 11.33
CA THR A 110 -12.68 -7.48 12.10
C THR A 110 -14.16 -7.71 12.44
N VAL A 111 -14.62 -7.05 13.49
CA VAL A 111 -16.04 -7.04 13.89
C VAL A 111 -16.68 -5.72 13.46
N ASP A 112 -18.00 -5.68 13.39
CA ASP A 112 -18.74 -4.45 13.18
C ASP A 112 -18.66 -3.60 14.47
N ASP A 113 -17.82 -2.57 14.43
CA ASP A 113 -17.62 -1.60 15.50
C ASP A 113 -18.00 -0.17 15.09
N GLY A 114 -18.65 -0.03 13.93
CA GLY A 114 -19.05 1.26 13.36
C GLY A 114 -17.91 1.96 12.61
N SER A 115 -16.80 1.27 12.34
CA SER A 115 -15.65 1.82 11.60
C SER A 115 -15.41 1.06 10.30
N PHE A 116 -14.79 1.73 9.34
CA PHE A 116 -14.12 1.09 8.22
C PHE A 116 -12.67 0.81 8.57
N HIS A 117 -12.14 -0.32 8.12
CA HIS A 117 -10.81 -0.82 8.43
C HIS A 117 -10.00 -0.95 7.14
N PHE A 118 -9.04 -0.02 6.92
CA PHE A 118 -8.15 -0.03 5.75
C PHE A 118 -6.82 -0.65 6.15
N LEU A 119 -6.55 -1.85 5.65
CA LEU A 119 -5.40 -2.66 6.04
C LEU A 119 -4.13 -2.21 5.33
N HIS A 120 -3.02 -2.08 6.09
CA HIS A 120 -1.72 -1.77 5.49
C HIS A 120 -0.56 -2.62 6.02
N GLY A 121 -0.65 -3.20 7.21
CA GLY A 121 0.48 -3.91 7.81
C GLY A 121 0.11 -5.21 8.51
N VAL A 122 1.07 -6.13 8.57
CA VAL A 122 1.06 -7.31 9.44
C VAL A 122 2.39 -7.37 10.19
N SER A 123 2.35 -7.70 11.48
CA SER A 123 3.57 -7.86 12.27
C SER A 123 4.42 -9.02 11.71
N PRO A 124 5.77 -8.94 11.76
CA PRO A 124 6.64 -10.00 11.21
C PRO A 124 6.41 -11.38 11.84
N ASP A 125 5.92 -11.43 13.08
CA ASP A 125 5.56 -12.68 13.77
C ASP A 125 4.16 -13.20 13.36
N GLY A 126 3.44 -12.48 12.50
CA GLY A 126 2.13 -12.84 11.96
C GLY A 126 0.98 -12.81 12.98
N ARG A 127 1.10 -12.06 14.07
CA ARG A 127 0.11 -12.06 15.16
C ARG A 127 -0.84 -10.88 15.15
N GLU A 128 -0.43 -9.75 14.60
CA GLU A 128 -1.16 -8.50 14.64
C GLU A 128 -1.23 -7.84 13.28
N LEU A 129 -2.37 -7.22 12.95
CA LEU A 129 -2.56 -6.38 11.78
C LEU A 129 -2.55 -4.91 12.21
N ALA A 130 -1.91 -4.06 11.41
CA ALA A 130 -2.01 -2.62 11.52
C ALA A 130 -2.89 -2.08 10.38
N TYR A 131 -3.79 -1.18 10.71
CA TYR A 131 -4.76 -0.64 9.77
C TYR A 131 -5.15 0.80 10.13
N VAL A 132 -5.83 1.47 9.21
CA VAL A 132 -6.46 2.77 9.44
C VAL A 132 -7.94 2.57 9.74
N GLY A 133 -8.37 3.04 10.91
CA GLY A 133 -9.78 3.08 11.27
C GLY A 133 -10.38 4.45 10.95
N ILE A 134 -11.53 4.47 10.24
CA ILE A 134 -12.32 5.68 9.97
C ILE A 134 -13.77 5.39 10.34
N GLU A 135 -14.46 6.32 11.02
CA GLU A 135 -15.87 6.18 11.34
C GLU A 135 -16.69 5.91 10.07
N ALA A 136 -17.50 4.85 10.08
CA ALA A 136 -18.24 4.43 8.91
C ALA A 136 -19.23 5.50 8.45
N GLY A 137 -19.12 5.91 7.17
CA GLY A 137 -19.96 6.94 6.57
C GLY A 137 -19.46 8.37 6.76
N ASP A 138 -18.36 8.61 7.51
CA ASP A 138 -17.80 9.95 7.67
C ASP A 138 -16.28 10.00 7.33
N PHE A 139 -15.98 10.01 6.05
CA PHE A 139 -14.62 10.17 5.53
C PHE A 139 -14.02 11.57 5.70
N THR A 140 -14.72 12.49 6.36
CA THR A 140 -14.18 13.81 6.75
C THR A 140 -13.40 13.74 8.06
N GLN A 141 -13.56 12.66 8.82
CA GLN A 141 -12.80 12.41 10.03
C GLN A 141 -11.38 11.93 9.71
N PRO A 142 -10.40 12.28 10.54
CA PRO A 142 -9.03 11.81 10.34
C PRO A 142 -8.93 10.29 10.49
N GLY A 143 -8.18 9.65 9.61
CA GLY A 143 -7.80 8.26 9.76
C GLY A 143 -6.94 8.07 11.01
N ARG A 144 -7.19 7.00 11.77
CA ARG A 144 -6.48 6.68 13.02
C ARG A 144 -5.76 5.35 12.87
N LEU A 145 -4.52 5.31 13.33
CA LEU A 145 -3.78 4.04 13.39
C LEU A 145 -4.39 3.12 14.45
N MET A 146 -4.64 1.90 14.06
CA MET A 146 -5.26 0.87 14.88
C MET A 146 -4.54 -0.45 14.69
N THR A 147 -4.61 -1.33 15.68
CA THR A 147 -4.19 -2.72 15.53
C THR A 147 -5.31 -3.69 15.92
N VAL A 148 -5.22 -4.92 15.38
CA VAL A 148 -6.12 -6.02 15.71
C VAL A 148 -5.37 -7.35 15.60
N PRO A 149 -5.59 -8.32 16.53
CA PRO A 149 -5.02 -9.66 16.39
C PRO A 149 -5.47 -10.33 15.07
N VAL A 150 -4.59 -11.06 14.39
CA VAL A 150 -4.93 -11.81 13.16
C VAL A 150 -6.01 -12.88 13.40
N SER A 151 -6.19 -13.31 14.64
CA SER A 151 -7.29 -14.20 15.06
C SER A 151 -8.65 -13.48 15.15
N GLY A 152 -8.64 -12.16 15.06
CA GLY A 152 -9.78 -11.31 15.38
C GLY A 152 -9.85 -10.96 16.88
N GLY A 153 -10.78 -10.11 17.25
CA GLY A 153 -10.99 -9.70 18.64
C GLY A 153 -11.00 -8.19 18.82
N ALA A 154 -10.57 -7.72 20.00
CA ALA A 154 -10.56 -6.30 20.33
C ALA A 154 -9.51 -5.56 19.52
N THR A 155 -9.89 -4.40 19.02
CA THR A 155 -9.02 -3.45 18.34
C THR A 155 -8.32 -2.53 19.36
N THR A 156 -7.11 -2.08 19.05
CA THR A 156 -6.34 -1.18 19.91
C THR A 156 -5.98 0.08 19.14
N PRO A 157 -6.44 1.26 19.57
CA PRO A 157 -6.00 2.51 18.97
C PRO A 157 -4.55 2.82 19.33
N LEU A 158 -3.78 3.30 18.35
CA LEU A 158 -2.45 3.84 18.57
C LEU A 158 -2.55 5.34 18.86
N ASN A 159 -1.76 5.80 19.82
CA ASN A 159 -1.83 7.18 20.29
C ASN A 159 -0.95 8.09 19.41
N VAL A 160 -1.42 8.37 18.21
CA VAL A 160 -0.78 9.29 17.25
C VAL A 160 -1.79 10.34 16.85
N ASP A 161 -1.40 11.61 16.96
CA ASP A 161 -2.24 12.75 16.58
C ASP A 161 -2.26 12.96 15.06
N GLY A 162 -3.27 13.67 14.58
CA GLY A 162 -3.45 14.02 13.16
C GLY A 162 -4.11 12.92 12.33
N HIS A 163 -4.26 13.21 11.05
CA HIS A 163 -4.66 12.21 10.06
C HIS A 163 -3.47 11.30 9.77
N CYS A 164 -3.66 9.99 9.90
CA CYS A 164 -2.62 8.99 9.65
C CYS A 164 -3.09 7.97 8.62
N ASP A 165 -2.13 7.43 7.85
CA ASP A 165 -2.39 6.37 6.89
C ASP A 165 -1.14 5.50 6.62
N GLY A 166 -1.33 4.36 5.94
CA GLY A 166 -0.28 3.48 5.47
C GLY A 166 0.60 2.84 6.54
N PRO A 167 0.05 2.31 7.67
CA PRO A 167 0.90 1.72 8.71
C PRO A 167 1.53 0.40 8.26
N GLU A 168 2.86 0.33 8.29
CA GLU A 168 3.64 -0.86 7.95
C GLU A 168 4.68 -1.16 9.03
N TYR A 169 4.77 -2.41 9.46
CA TYR A 169 5.81 -2.84 10.39
C TYR A 169 7.17 -2.94 9.69
N SER A 170 8.23 -2.53 10.39
CA SER A 170 9.59 -2.83 9.94
C SER A 170 9.85 -4.35 9.92
N PRO A 171 10.77 -4.85 9.07
CA PRO A 171 11.08 -6.28 8.98
C PRO A 171 11.57 -6.89 10.29
N ASP A 172 12.22 -6.11 11.15
CA ASP A 172 12.68 -6.54 12.50
C ASP A 172 11.57 -6.46 13.56
N GLY A 173 10.42 -5.84 13.24
CA GLY A 173 9.30 -5.66 14.16
C GLY A 173 9.51 -4.58 15.23
N GLU A 174 10.57 -3.79 15.15
CA GLU A 174 10.86 -2.76 16.15
C GLU A 174 10.08 -1.46 15.93
N TRP A 175 9.66 -1.19 14.67
CA TRP A 175 9.03 0.06 14.27
C TRP A 175 7.74 -0.17 13.48
N LEU A 176 6.81 0.79 13.59
CA LEU A 176 5.68 0.96 12.69
C LEU A 176 5.89 2.27 11.92
N TYR A 177 6.02 2.17 10.60
CA TYR A 177 6.15 3.28 9.66
C TYR A 177 4.77 3.67 9.12
N PHE A 178 4.54 4.94 8.84
CA PHE A 178 3.28 5.47 8.32
C PHE A 178 3.47 6.88 7.77
N ASN A 179 2.41 7.48 7.25
CA ASN A 179 2.38 8.92 6.97
C ASN A 179 1.34 9.61 7.86
N THR A 180 1.61 10.87 8.20
CA THR A 180 0.73 11.66 9.07
C THR A 180 0.80 13.15 8.77
N GLU A 181 -0.28 13.86 9.08
CA GLU A 181 -0.36 15.34 9.05
C GLU A 181 0.04 15.98 10.39
N ALA A 182 0.53 15.23 11.37
CA ALA A 182 0.82 15.72 12.73
C ALA A 182 1.94 16.76 12.81
N PHE A 183 2.77 16.90 11.77
CA PHE A 183 3.95 17.77 11.79
C PHE A 183 3.72 19.14 11.14
N THR A 184 2.52 19.43 10.66
CA THR A 184 2.24 20.65 9.90
C THR A 184 0.81 21.13 10.17
N ASP A 185 0.62 22.46 10.11
CA ASP A 185 -0.69 23.07 10.19
C ASP A 185 -1.39 23.15 8.82
N GLN A 186 -0.76 22.68 7.75
CA GLN A 186 -1.32 22.69 6.40
C GLN A 186 -2.14 21.41 6.16
N PRO A 187 -3.48 21.52 6.00
CA PRO A 187 -4.34 20.37 5.76
C PRO A 187 -3.90 19.56 4.52
N GLY A 188 -3.88 18.25 4.65
CA GLY A 188 -3.46 17.33 3.58
C GLY A 188 -1.94 17.18 3.40
N HIS A 189 -1.13 17.95 4.15
CA HIS A 189 0.33 17.87 4.04
C HIS A 189 0.88 16.67 4.83
N ALA A 190 0.64 15.47 4.31
CA ALA A 190 1.15 14.23 4.91
C ALA A 190 2.67 14.12 4.76
N GLN A 191 3.32 13.73 5.85
CA GLN A 191 4.76 13.50 5.95
C GLN A 191 5.03 12.10 6.52
N LEU A 192 6.16 11.51 6.14
CA LEU A 192 6.55 10.18 6.60
C LEU A 192 7.01 10.19 8.06
N ALA A 193 6.59 9.19 8.80
CA ALA A 193 6.86 9.04 10.22
C ALA A 193 7.03 7.57 10.63
N ARG A 194 7.50 7.36 11.87
CA ARG A 194 7.48 6.07 12.54
C ARG A 194 7.23 6.23 14.04
N ILE A 195 6.76 5.16 14.65
CA ILE A 195 6.69 5.00 16.11
C ILE A 195 7.32 3.66 16.48
N PRO A 196 7.75 3.44 17.72
CA PRO A 196 8.03 2.09 18.21
C PRO A 196 6.82 1.18 17.94
N ALA A 197 7.07 -0.01 17.42
CA ALA A 197 5.98 -0.95 17.13
C ALA A 197 5.20 -1.27 18.42
N PRO A 198 3.87 -1.36 18.35
CA PRO A 198 3.07 -1.75 19.52
C PRO A 198 3.40 -3.19 19.93
N ASP A 199 3.49 -3.44 21.22
CA ASP A 199 3.84 -4.76 21.80
C ASP A 199 2.65 -5.44 22.53
N GLY A 200 1.42 -4.97 22.25
CA GLY A 200 0.21 -5.44 22.94
C GLY A 200 0.00 -4.84 24.34
N ASN A 201 1.01 -4.17 24.90
CA ASN A 201 0.94 -3.46 26.18
C ASN A 201 1.15 -1.95 26.04
N SER A 202 1.68 -1.51 24.89
CA SER A 202 1.91 -0.10 24.58
C SER A 202 1.11 0.31 23.34
N SER A 203 0.56 1.51 23.37
CA SER A 203 -0.12 2.14 22.23
C SER A 203 0.84 2.88 21.29
N GLY A 204 2.11 2.46 21.22
CA GLY A 204 3.14 3.20 20.49
C GLY A 204 3.74 4.34 21.32
N GLY A 205 4.37 5.30 20.66
CA GLY A 205 5.04 6.46 21.26
C GLY A 205 4.77 7.74 20.46
N ALA A 206 5.44 8.83 20.84
CA ALA A 206 5.42 10.05 20.04
C ALA A 206 6.01 9.76 18.64
N PRO A 207 5.39 10.25 17.56
CA PRO A 207 5.89 10.01 16.22
C PRO A 207 7.23 10.71 15.99
N GLU A 208 8.13 9.98 15.34
CA GLU A 208 9.39 10.50 14.81
C GLU A 208 9.20 10.83 13.34
N GLN A 209 9.36 12.10 12.95
CA GLN A 209 9.33 12.54 11.58
C GLN A 209 10.59 12.06 10.86
N LEU A 210 10.44 11.39 9.70
CA LEU A 210 11.56 10.82 8.96
C LEU A 210 12.22 11.84 8.03
N MET A 211 11.44 12.78 7.52
CA MET A 211 11.89 13.85 6.64
C MET A 211 10.92 15.02 6.70
N GLU A 212 11.40 16.21 6.34
CA GLU A 212 10.59 17.40 6.09
C GLU A 212 10.65 17.74 4.60
N SER A 213 9.51 17.95 3.96
CA SER A 213 9.41 18.29 2.54
C SER A 213 8.26 19.24 2.26
N GLU A 214 8.28 19.92 1.11
CA GLU A 214 7.15 20.70 0.61
C GLU A 214 6.15 19.84 -0.19
N THR A 215 6.48 18.58 -0.41
CA THR A 215 5.65 17.59 -1.10
C THR A 215 4.76 16.84 -0.12
N VAL A 216 3.83 16.06 -0.63
CA VAL A 216 2.93 15.22 0.15
C VAL A 216 3.37 13.77 -0.03
N ASP A 217 3.90 13.16 1.03
CA ASP A 217 4.61 11.87 0.96
C ASP A 217 3.80 10.77 1.66
N TRP A 218 3.58 9.64 0.95
CA TRP A 218 2.69 8.57 1.36
C TRP A 218 3.33 7.19 1.24
N PHE A 219 2.84 6.24 2.07
CA PHE A 219 3.12 4.81 1.99
C PHE A 219 4.61 4.45 2.05
N PRO A 220 5.25 4.64 3.22
CA PRO A 220 6.64 4.22 3.41
C PRO A 220 6.74 2.69 3.48
N HIS A 221 7.49 2.07 2.55
CA HIS A 221 7.69 0.63 2.45
C HIS A 221 9.17 0.28 2.57
N LEU A 222 9.51 -0.54 3.56
CA LEU A 222 10.88 -1.01 3.73
C LEU A 222 11.16 -2.25 2.88
N SER A 223 12.40 -2.36 2.39
CA SER A 223 12.89 -3.61 1.81
C SER A 223 12.96 -4.71 2.87
N PRO A 224 12.79 -5.99 2.51
CA PRO A 224 12.85 -7.11 3.47
C PRO A 224 14.11 -7.17 4.32
N ASP A 225 15.26 -6.70 3.83
CA ASP A 225 16.52 -6.61 4.58
C ASP A 225 16.62 -5.33 5.44
N GLY A 226 15.63 -4.43 5.38
CA GLY A 226 15.59 -3.20 6.15
C GLY A 226 16.62 -2.13 5.75
N GLN A 227 17.32 -2.28 4.61
CA GLN A 227 18.38 -1.35 4.21
C GLN A 227 17.88 -0.20 3.34
N LEU A 228 16.82 -0.45 2.59
CA LEU A 228 16.23 0.51 1.66
C LEU A 228 14.76 0.74 2.00
N ALA A 229 14.23 1.85 1.48
CA ALA A 229 12.81 2.13 1.55
C ALA A 229 12.33 2.77 0.24
N SER A 230 11.05 2.59 -0.06
CA SER A 230 10.36 3.25 -1.15
C SER A 230 9.10 3.94 -0.64
N TYR A 231 8.70 5.02 -1.30
CA TYR A 231 7.46 5.72 -1.00
C TYR A 231 6.93 6.44 -2.24
N ILE A 232 5.69 6.87 -2.20
CA ILE A 232 5.09 7.69 -3.26
C ILE A 232 5.04 9.15 -2.82
N ARG A 233 5.43 10.06 -3.72
CA ARG A 233 5.45 11.50 -3.53
C ARG A 233 4.46 12.16 -4.46
N PHE A 234 3.55 12.93 -3.90
CA PHE A 234 2.60 13.77 -4.61
C PHE A 234 3.07 15.22 -4.66
N PRO A 235 2.61 16.03 -5.61
CA PRO A 235 2.86 17.47 -5.63
C PRO A 235 2.39 18.14 -4.33
N GLY A 236 3.10 19.18 -3.90
CA GLY A 236 2.69 19.99 -2.74
C GLY A 236 1.26 20.53 -2.91
N GLY A 237 0.49 20.53 -1.82
CA GLY A 237 -0.91 20.94 -1.82
C GLY A 237 -1.91 19.86 -2.29
N THR A 238 -1.45 18.65 -2.59
CA THR A 238 -2.35 17.50 -2.81
C THR A 238 -3.02 17.13 -1.49
N VAL A 239 -4.32 16.84 -1.52
CA VAL A 239 -5.08 16.36 -0.35
C VAL A 239 -5.34 14.87 -0.51
N GLY A 240 -4.93 14.08 0.49
CA GLY A 240 -4.98 12.63 0.44
C GLY A 240 -4.02 12.06 -0.62
N HIS A 241 -4.37 10.89 -1.14
CA HIS A 241 -3.59 10.16 -2.16
C HIS A 241 -4.44 9.86 -3.42
N PRO A 242 -4.89 10.90 -4.14
CA PRO A 242 -5.80 10.70 -5.28
C PRO A 242 -5.13 9.94 -6.43
N ALA A 243 -5.95 9.36 -7.29
CA ALA A 243 -5.52 8.76 -8.53
C ALA A 243 -5.27 9.81 -9.62
N ASP A 244 -4.57 9.39 -10.68
CA ASP A 244 -4.49 10.09 -11.95
C ASP A 244 -3.80 11.46 -11.86
N LEU A 245 -2.65 11.47 -11.17
CA LEU A 245 -1.76 12.63 -11.04
C LEU A 245 -0.33 12.29 -11.49
N PRO A 246 0.46 13.30 -11.89
CA PRO A 246 1.91 13.18 -11.89
C PRO A 246 2.42 12.95 -10.46
N VAL A 247 3.13 11.85 -10.25
CA VAL A 247 3.70 11.46 -8.95
C VAL A 247 5.12 10.93 -9.14
N ASP A 248 5.84 10.81 -8.03
CA ASP A 248 7.15 10.18 -7.99
C ASP A 248 7.10 8.91 -7.13
N VAL A 249 7.67 7.83 -7.63
CA VAL A 249 8.11 6.71 -6.79
C VAL A 249 9.56 6.97 -6.43
N VAL A 250 9.83 7.05 -5.13
CA VAL A 250 11.14 7.44 -4.59
C VAL A 250 11.77 6.26 -3.86
N LEU A 251 13.05 6.02 -4.11
CA LEU A 251 13.88 5.03 -3.41
C LEU A 251 14.92 5.77 -2.57
N VAL A 252 15.04 5.39 -1.30
CA VAL A 252 15.97 5.97 -0.31
C VAL A 252 16.68 4.90 0.50
N PRO A 253 17.83 5.19 1.13
CA PRO A 253 18.34 4.38 2.23
C PRO A 253 17.36 4.45 3.42
N ALA A 254 17.08 3.33 4.09
CA ALA A 254 16.17 3.32 5.24
C ALA A 254 16.68 4.18 6.44
N GLY A 255 17.98 4.45 6.50
CA GLY A 255 18.59 5.34 7.48
C GLY A 255 18.67 6.82 7.09
N ASP A 256 18.31 7.18 5.83
CA ASP A 256 18.33 8.56 5.33
C ASP A 256 17.22 8.79 4.29
N TRP A 257 16.08 9.29 4.76
CA TRP A 257 14.90 9.56 3.94
C TRP A 257 15.00 10.86 3.14
N THR A 258 16.02 11.67 3.38
CA THR A 258 16.21 12.98 2.74
C THR A 258 17.00 12.92 1.45
N THR A 259 17.76 11.84 1.22
CA THR A 259 18.66 11.67 0.08
C THR A 259 18.18 10.58 -0.88
N PRO A 260 17.36 10.89 -1.90
CA PRO A 260 16.90 9.91 -2.86
C PRO A 260 18.05 9.26 -3.64
N LEU A 261 18.06 7.92 -3.66
CA LEU A 261 18.90 7.13 -4.54
C LEU A 261 18.36 7.13 -5.98
N GLN A 262 17.00 7.08 -6.08
CA GLN A 262 16.29 7.11 -7.34
C GLN A 262 14.96 7.85 -7.18
N THR A 263 14.55 8.55 -8.24
CA THR A 263 13.21 9.15 -8.35
C THR A 263 12.64 8.80 -9.72
N ARG A 264 11.43 8.27 -9.76
CA ARG A 264 10.76 7.84 -10.97
C ARG A 264 9.46 8.61 -11.16
N HIS A 265 9.50 9.56 -12.10
CA HIS A 265 8.34 10.36 -12.49
C HIS A 265 7.39 9.51 -13.33
N LEU A 266 6.10 9.50 -12.97
CA LEU A 266 5.05 8.77 -13.69
C LEU A 266 3.68 9.42 -13.48
N PHE A 267 2.71 9.02 -14.30
CA PHE A 267 1.31 9.33 -14.09
C PHE A 267 0.66 8.17 -13.32
N GLY A 268 0.20 8.44 -12.09
CA GLY A 268 -0.21 7.40 -11.14
C GLY A 268 -1.03 7.94 -9.98
N GLY A 269 -0.57 7.70 -8.75
CA GLY A 269 -1.26 8.04 -7.51
C GLY A 269 -1.85 6.82 -6.83
N GLN A 270 -3.12 6.88 -6.42
CA GLN A 270 -3.83 5.72 -5.85
C GLN A 270 -3.62 4.47 -6.72
N GLY A 271 -3.23 3.36 -6.10
CA GLY A 271 -2.97 2.09 -6.76
C GLY A 271 -1.55 1.92 -7.30
N THR A 272 -0.72 2.97 -7.30
CA THR A 272 0.66 2.90 -7.79
C THR A 272 1.55 2.09 -6.85
N LEU A 273 1.51 2.39 -5.53
CA LEU A 273 2.39 1.83 -4.50
C LEU A 273 1.69 1.87 -3.12
N ASN A 274 0.48 1.34 -3.01
CA ASN A 274 -0.29 1.37 -1.76
C ASN A 274 0.13 0.31 -0.75
N VAL A 275 0.82 -0.73 -1.19
CA VAL A 275 1.27 -1.86 -0.37
C VAL A 275 2.75 -2.11 -0.61
N ASN A 276 3.39 -2.84 0.29
CA ASN A 276 4.79 -3.19 0.14
C ASN A 276 5.02 -4.02 -1.13
N SER A 277 5.81 -3.48 -2.03
CA SER A 277 6.03 -4.03 -3.37
C SER A 277 7.47 -4.51 -3.60
N TRP A 278 8.24 -4.70 -2.54
CA TRP A 278 9.61 -5.20 -2.61
C TRP A 278 9.68 -6.69 -2.91
N SER A 279 10.63 -7.08 -3.76
CA SER A 279 10.98 -8.48 -3.96
C SER A 279 11.63 -9.07 -2.70
N PRO A 280 11.44 -10.38 -2.42
CA PRO A 280 11.96 -10.99 -1.18
C PRO A 280 13.47 -10.91 -1.02
N ASP A 281 14.21 -10.75 -2.11
CA ASP A 281 15.67 -10.59 -2.14
C ASP A 281 16.14 -9.15 -1.97
N SER A 282 15.21 -8.19 -1.75
CA SER A 282 15.50 -6.76 -1.59
C SER A 282 16.18 -6.09 -2.78
N THR A 283 16.20 -6.71 -3.96
CA THR A 283 16.91 -6.19 -5.13
C THR A 283 16.01 -5.44 -6.11
N ARG A 284 14.70 -5.63 -6.01
CA ARG A 284 13.70 -5.05 -6.92
C ARG A 284 12.45 -4.62 -6.16
N PHE A 285 11.70 -3.71 -6.77
CA PHE A 285 10.35 -3.35 -6.33
C PHE A 285 9.45 -3.14 -7.54
N ALA A 286 8.14 -3.35 -7.35
CA ALA A 286 7.14 -3.17 -8.39
C ALA A 286 6.32 -1.90 -8.16
N TYR A 287 5.76 -1.33 -9.23
CA TYR A 287 4.79 -0.23 -9.16
C TYR A 287 3.90 -0.24 -10.40
N VAL A 288 2.75 0.43 -10.31
CA VAL A 288 1.84 0.58 -11.45
C VAL A 288 1.74 2.05 -11.86
N ALA A 289 1.88 2.30 -13.15
CA ALA A 289 1.59 3.59 -13.78
C ALA A 289 0.30 3.51 -14.60
N TYR A 290 -0.38 4.67 -14.75
CA TYR A 290 -1.66 4.76 -15.44
C TYR A 290 -1.64 5.82 -16.55
N PRO A 291 -0.71 5.75 -17.54
CA PRO A 291 -0.61 6.76 -18.58
C PRO A 291 -1.87 6.82 -19.43
N LEU A 292 -2.23 8.05 -19.84
CA LEU A 292 -3.22 8.28 -20.88
C LEU A 292 -2.57 8.03 -22.26
N ALA A 293 -3.33 7.44 -23.18
CA ALA A 293 -2.87 7.36 -24.57
C ALA A 293 -2.61 8.78 -25.07
N THR A 294 -1.40 9.02 -25.55
CA THR A 294 -1.11 10.26 -26.28
C THR A 294 -1.99 10.26 -27.54
N THR A 295 -2.94 11.18 -27.62
CA THR A 295 -3.59 11.48 -28.89
C THR A 295 -2.51 12.02 -29.80
N ASP A 296 -2.08 11.19 -30.75
CA ASP A 296 -1.18 11.60 -31.81
C ASP A 296 -1.92 12.63 -32.69
N THR A 297 -1.80 13.91 -32.34
CA THR A 297 -2.36 15.03 -33.12
C THR A 297 -1.46 15.41 -34.31
N THR A 298 -0.74 14.43 -34.87
CA THR A 298 -0.02 14.62 -36.13
C THR A 298 -0.65 13.79 -37.23
N LYS A 299 -1.83 14.20 -37.66
CA LYS A 299 -2.34 13.95 -39.00
C LYS A 299 -3.02 15.22 -39.46
N ASP A 300 -2.26 16.09 -40.11
CA ASP A 300 -2.67 16.93 -41.25
C ASP A 300 -1.43 17.31 -42.04
#